data_b08cf51b64af70671c89e1d953cb019b
#
_entry.id   b08cf51b64af70671c89e1d953cb019b
#
_cell.length_a   1.000
_cell.length_b   1.000
_cell.length_c   1.000
_cell.angle_alpha   90.00
_cell.angle_beta   90.00
_cell.angle_gamma   90.00
#
_symmetry.space_group_name_H-M   'P 1'
#
loop_
_entity.id
_entity.type
_entity.pdbx_description
1 polymer ?
#
loop_
_entity_poly.entity_id
_entity_poly.type
_entity_poly.pdbx_seq_one_letter_code
_entity_poly.pdbx_strand_id
1 'polypeptide(L)'
;MGSAGCALFCTTGGGVPEDEGVTGMRWVRRTLLWAGAMAGLAGMSGGGPGNSVCHAQQTTAIEAAASPGDQPDNPGPLATDLSPAIHAKQIRAAMRRVAEWELSRVQSQPASRDWDFGTLDIGFMAASRTLGDPRYSRYVAQVGEQFGWKLERTMYPANDFAIAQAWIEVYRSSHNEGQIAPLRRQYDDAVALLNDKEKPAWWWCDALFMAPAAGTALSEVTGDNTYNAYVDREWGETEKVLYDKQKHLFSRDASYLDKHEKNGEKIFWSRGNGWVMAGIVRVLATLPQDDPLRPHYVALLKEMAQEVASLQGSDGLWRPGLLDPGSYPEPEVSGSAFFAYALAWGIDHRMLDADTYLPVVEKAWAGLLAHVYQDGRLGSIQPIGEAPADYKPGSSYNFGVGAFLLAGAELDVLSEHKHW
;
A
#
# COMPACT_ATOMS: atom_id res chain seq x y z
N MET A 1 67.57 -19.57 -3.88
CA MET A 1 68.27 -18.64 -4.79
C MET A 1 67.26 -17.56 -5.08
N GLY A 2 67.33 -16.50 -4.49
CA GLY A 2 68.05 -15.24 -4.55
C GLY A 2 67.01 -14.20 -4.82
N SER A 3 66.77 -13.37 -3.95
CA SER A 3 67.17 -12.07 -3.37
C SER A 3 66.39 -10.93 -3.98
N ALA A 4 65.60 -10.22 -3.23
CA ALA A 4 65.87 -9.07 -2.42
C ALA A 4 65.99 -7.74 -3.21
N GLY A 5 65.28 -6.76 -2.80
CA GLY A 5 65.46 -5.39 -3.26
C GLY A 5 64.46 -4.44 -2.61
N CYS A 6 64.85 -3.98 -1.44
CA CYS A 6 64.25 -2.91 -0.63
C CYS A 6 64.72 -1.54 -1.15
N ALA A 7 63.90 -0.51 -1.13
CA ALA A 7 64.31 0.87 -0.84
C ALA A 7 63.16 1.78 -0.53
N LEU A 8 63.16 2.23 0.66
CA LEU A 8 62.68 3.43 1.34
C LEU A 8 63.13 4.74 0.69
N PHE A 9 62.31 5.80 0.85
CA PHE A 9 62.62 7.14 1.40
C PHE A 9 61.35 7.99 1.25
N CYS A 10 60.69 8.37 2.26
CA CYS A 10 60.81 9.42 3.29
C CYS A 10 60.56 10.85 2.79
N THR A 11 59.53 11.40 3.42
CA THR A 11 59.34 12.76 4.01
C THR A 11 59.11 13.93 3.06
N THR A 12 58.14 14.77 3.25
CA THR A 12 57.79 15.84 4.20
C THR A 12 56.51 16.46 3.62
N GLY A 13 55.48 16.83 4.28
CA GLY A 13 55.29 17.70 5.40
C GLY A 13 54.46 18.88 4.96
N GLY A 14 53.38 19.16 5.64
CA GLY A 14 52.87 20.53 5.66
C GLY A 14 51.41 20.76 5.26
N GLY A 15 50.63 21.12 6.24
CA GLY A 15 49.61 22.15 6.07
C GLY A 15 48.15 21.71 6.06
N VAL A 16 47.53 21.71 7.21
CA VAL A 16 46.08 21.92 7.39
C VAL A 16 45.79 23.40 7.09
N PRO A 17 44.68 23.71 6.47
CA PRO A 17 43.83 24.77 6.98
C PRO A 17 42.43 24.27 7.33
N GLU A 18 42.00 24.78 8.46
CA GLU A 18 40.67 24.71 9.03
C GLU A 18 39.65 25.47 8.18
N ASP A 19 38.40 25.01 8.33
CA ASP A 19 37.15 25.80 8.40
C ASP A 19 36.68 26.52 7.16
N GLU A 20 35.48 26.11 6.69
CA GLU A 20 34.32 26.99 6.53
C GLU A 20 33.09 26.25 6.01
N GLY A 21 32.03 26.30 6.81
CA GLY A 21 30.70 26.64 6.28
C GLY A 21 29.76 25.53 5.82
N VAL A 22 29.23 24.77 6.77
CA VAL A 22 27.96 24.04 6.54
C VAL A 22 26.81 25.04 6.57
N THR A 23 26.36 25.50 5.41
CA THR A 23 25.11 26.25 5.28
C THR A 23 23.94 25.29 5.14
N GLY A 24 23.08 25.29 6.17
CA GLY A 24 21.86 24.53 6.22
C GLY A 24 20.89 24.87 5.10
N MET A 25 20.37 23.85 4.47
CA MET A 25 19.27 23.92 3.52
C MET A 25 17.97 24.12 4.30
N ARG A 26 17.49 25.37 4.37
CA ARG A 26 16.18 25.74 4.92
C ARG A 26 15.09 25.29 3.94
N TRP A 27 14.23 24.40 4.38
CA TRP A 27 12.96 24.10 3.73
C TRP A 27 12.02 25.29 3.85
N VAL A 28 11.71 25.93 2.75
CA VAL A 28 10.70 27.00 2.68
C VAL A 28 9.32 26.36 2.60
N ARG A 29 8.58 26.39 3.72
CA ARG A 29 7.14 26.17 3.71
C ARG A 29 6.46 27.31 2.96
N ARG A 30 5.87 27.04 1.81
CA ARG A 30 4.94 27.95 1.15
C ARG A 30 3.54 27.77 1.76
N THR A 31 3.23 28.63 2.72
CA THR A 31 1.87 28.86 3.19
C THR A 31 1.19 29.80 2.20
N LEU A 32 0.18 29.35 1.50
CA LEU A 32 -0.68 30.22 0.68
C LEU A 32 -1.69 30.90 1.59
N LEU A 33 -1.45 32.18 1.90
CA LEU A 33 -2.41 33.06 2.51
C LEU A 33 -3.31 33.67 1.41
N TRP A 34 -4.61 33.43 1.53
CA TRP A 34 -5.64 34.16 0.81
C TRP A 34 -5.86 35.50 1.50
N ALA A 35 -5.56 36.59 0.82
CA ALA A 35 -6.00 37.92 1.20
C ALA A 35 -7.03 38.41 0.19
N GLY A 36 -8.26 38.53 0.65
CA GLY A 36 -9.29 39.23 -0.10
C GLY A 36 -9.06 40.75 -0.07
N ALA A 37 -9.31 41.42 -1.19
CA ALA A 37 -9.45 42.86 -1.22
C ALA A 37 -10.76 43.23 -1.91
N MET A 38 -11.65 43.80 -1.13
CA MET A 38 -12.79 44.62 -1.57
C MET A 38 -12.33 46.06 -1.69
N ALA A 39 -12.72 46.74 -2.77
CA ALA A 39 -13.02 48.16 -2.88
C ALA A 39 -13.18 48.47 -4.35
N GLY A 40 -14.14 49.21 -4.88
CA GLY A 40 -14.91 50.30 -4.44
C GLY A 40 -15.24 51.11 -5.69
N LEU A 41 -16.47 51.53 -5.79
CA LEU A 41 -17.17 52.32 -6.81
C LEU A 41 -16.46 53.59 -7.29
N ALA A 42 -16.59 53.92 -8.58
CA ALA A 42 -17.36 55.10 -9.06
C ALA A 42 -16.97 55.52 -10.47
N GLY A 43 -17.91 55.61 -11.41
CA GLY A 43 -18.19 56.89 -12.05
C GLY A 43 -18.07 57.00 -13.57
N MET A 44 -19.22 57.06 -14.26
CA MET A 44 -19.67 57.96 -15.34
C MET A 44 -19.28 57.70 -16.83
N SER A 45 -20.30 57.32 -17.55
CA SER A 45 -20.88 57.86 -18.79
C SER A 45 -20.08 57.92 -20.09
N GLY A 46 -20.73 57.37 -21.14
CA GLY A 46 -20.45 57.68 -22.54
C GLY A 46 -20.89 56.58 -23.49
N GLY A 47 -21.99 56.78 -24.20
CA GLY A 47 -22.70 55.81 -25.02
C GLY A 47 -22.10 55.50 -26.38
N GLY A 48 -22.54 54.33 -26.92
CA GLY A 48 -22.42 53.92 -28.30
C GLY A 48 -22.83 52.45 -28.43
N PRO A 49 -23.66 52.07 -29.43
CA PRO A 49 -24.14 50.69 -29.52
C PRO A 49 -23.09 49.82 -30.22
N GLY A 50 -22.43 48.98 -29.44
CA GLY A 50 -21.50 47.99 -29.92
C GLY A 50 -21.94 46.58 -29.47
N ASN A 51 -22.00 45.67 -30.42
CA ASN A 51 -22.36 44.26 -30.25
C ASN A 51 -21.77 43.62 -29.00
N SER A 52 -22.61 43.32 -28.03
CA SER A 52 -22.22 42.49 -26.88
C SER A 52 -22.13 41.03 -27.30
N VAL A 53 -20.93 40.59 -27.64
CA VAL A 53 -20.61 39.18 -27.65
C VAL A 53 -20.52 38.76 -26.18
N CYS A 54 -21.55 38.09 -25.69
CA CYS A 54 -21.50 37.39 -24.39
C CYS A 54 -20.41 36.33 -24.44
N HIS A 55 -19.22 36.64 -23.94
CA HIS A 55 -18.26 35.66 -23.53
C HIS A 55 -18.85 34.97 -22.27
N ALA A 56 -19.50 33.83 -22.47
CA ALA A 56 -19.73 32.92 -21.37
C ALA A 56 -18.36 32.54 -20.77
N GLN A 57 -18.05 33.09 -19.62
CA GLN A 57 -16.96 32.57 -18.78
C GLN A 57 -17.34 31.13 -18.46
N GLN A 58 -16.69 30.19 -19.12
CA GLN A 58 -16.63 28.80 -18.65
C GLN A 58 -15.89 28.83 -17.32
N THR A 59 -16.64 28.88 -16.24
CA THR A 59 -16.16 28.45 -14.94
C THR A 59 -15.85 26.96 -15.10
N THR A 60 -14.56 26.65 -15.27
CA THR A 60 -14.07 25.30 -15.09
C THR A 60 -14.42 24.91 -13.65
N ALA A 61 -15.44 24.05 -13.52
CA ALA A 61 -15.70 23.38 -12.27
C ALA A 61 -14.38 22.64 -11.92
N ILE A 62 -13.79 22.99 -10.80
CA ILE A 62 -12.69 22.19 -10.24
C ILE A 62 -13.35 20.84 -9.94
N GLU A 63 -13.02 19.82 -10.71
CA GLU A 63 -13.49 18.47 -10.44
C GLU A 63 -13.03 18.13 -9.02
N ALA A 64 -13.99 17.82 -8.15
CA ALA A 64 -13.69 17.40 -6.80
C ALA A 64 -12.88 16.10 -6.88
N ALA A 65 -11.73 16.07 -6.20
CA ALA A 65 -10.92 14.85 -6.09
C ALA A 65 -11.72 13.76 -5.34
N ALA A 66 -11.51 12.50 -5.70
CA ALA A 66 -12.10 11.38 -4.98
C ALA A 66 -11.56 11.35 -3.53
N SER A 67 -12.43 11.04 -2.58
CA SER A 67 -12.04 10.88 -1.17
C SER A 67 -11.70 9.42 -0.88
N PRO A 68 -10.51 9.10 -0.35
CA PRO A 68 -10.14 7.74 0.03
C PRO A 68 -10.91 7.21 1.25
N GLY A 69 -11.50 8.09 2.07
CA GLY A 69 -12.21 7.72 3.28
C GLY A 69 -12.65 8.91 4.12
N ASP A 70 -13.12 8.63 5.33
CA ASP A 70 -13.56 9.62 6.29
C ASP A 70 -13.42 9.13 7.75
N GLN A 71 -13.70 10.01 8.71
CA GLN A 71 -13.67 9.73 10.15
C GLN A 71 -14.89 10.38 10.85
N PRO A 72 -16.10 9.84 10.69
CA PRO A 72 -17.29 10.40 11.30
C PRO A 72 -17.25 10.29 12.83
N ASP A 73 -17.86 11.29 13.52
CA ASP A 73 -18.02 11.25 14.98
C ASP A 73 -19.06 10.21 15.43
N ASN A 74 -20.04 9.93 14.56
CA ASN A 74 -21.08 8.93 14.80
C ASN A 74 -21.20 7.99 13.60
N PRO A 75 -20.43 6.88 13.57
CA PRO A 75 -20.47 5.91 12.47
C PRO A 75 -21.67 4.94 12.54
N GLY A 76 -22.53 5.08 13.54
CA GLY A 76 -23.61 4.14 13.79
C GLY A 76 -23.21 2.95 14.68
N PRO A 77 -24.08 1.96 14.85
CA PRO A 77 -23.79 0.78 15.67
C PRO A 77 -22.94 -0.24 14.92
N LEU A 78 -22.14 -1.01 15.67
CA LEU A 78 -21.41 -2.17 15.15
C LEU A 78 -22.36 -3.29 14.75
N ALA A 79 -21.98 -4.10 13.76
CA ALA A 79 -22.68 -5.31 13.37
C ALA A 79 -22.58 -6.37 14.47
N THR A 80 -23.72 -7.01 14.81
CA THR A 80 -23.79 -8.07 15.83
C THR A 80 -24.18 -9.43 15.25
N ASP A 81 -24.39 -9.49 13.94
CA ASP A 81 -24.88 -10.66 13.20
C ASP A 81 -23.82 -11.34 12.33
N LEU A 82 -22.58 -10.86 12.38
CA LEU A 82 -21.43 -11.49 11.71
C LEU A 82 -20.81 -12.57 12.59
N SER A 83 -20.53 -13.72 11.97
CA SER A 83 -19.89 -14.85 12.67
C SER A 83 -18.39 -14.90 12.31
N PRO A 84 -17.49 -15.03 13.30
CA PRO A 84 -16.05 -15.16 13.06
C PRO A 84 -15.63 -16.57 12.62
N ALA A 85 -16.56 -17.51 12.51
CA ALA A 85 -16.22 -18.87 12.10
C ALA A 85 -15.59 -18.89 10.69
N ILE A 86 -14.48 -19.61 10.58
CA ILE A 86 -13.77 -19.80 9.31
C ILE A 86 -14.52 -20.86 8.48
N HIS A 87 -15.63 -20.42 7.91
CA HIS A 87 -16.46 -21.18 6.97
C HIS A 87 -16.84 -20.29 5.81
N ALA A 88 -16.77 -20.80 4.59
CA ALA A 88 -17.01 -20.05 3.36
C ALA A 88 -18.28 -19.18 3.40
N LYS A 89 -19.38 -19.72 3.92
CA LYS A 89 -20.65 -18.97 4.01
C LYS A 89 -20.53 -17.72 4.89
N GLN A 90 -19.89 -17.82 6.05
CA GLN A 90 -19.74 -16.72 7.02
C GLN A 90 -18.75 -15.68 6.52
N ILE A 91 -17.61 -16.14 5.98
CA ILE A 91 -16.60 -15.29 5.38
C ILE A 91 -17.19 -14.47 4.23
N ARG A 92 -17.86 -15.15 3.29
CA ARG A 92 -18.50 -14.50 2.12
C ARG A 92 -19.61 -13.52 2.54
N ALA A 93 -20.34 -13.78 3.63
CA ALA A 93 -21.34 -12.85 4.16
C ALA A 93 -20.70 -11.55 4.68
N ALA A 94 -19.60 -11.65 5.43
CA ALA A 94 -18.85 -10.49 5.92
C ALA A 94 -18.21 -9.70 4.78
N MET A 95 -17.52 -10.38 3.86
CA MET A 95 -16.95 -9.76 2.67
C MET A 95 -17.98 -8.99 1.85
N ARG A 96 -19.14 -9.60 1.61
CA ARG A 96 -20.21 -8.98 0.83
C ARG A 96 -20.71 -7.70 1.48
N ARG A 97 -20.93 -7.70 2.79
CA ARG A 97 -21.40 -6.51 3.54
C ARG A 97 -20.43 -5.35 3.38
N VAL A 98 -19.14 -5.59 3.62
CA VAL A 98 -18.11 -4.55 3.53
C VAL A 98 -17.91 -4.10 2.08
N ALA A 99 -17.86 -5.04 1.14
CA ALA A 99 -17.63 -4.72 -0.27
C ALA A 99 -18.80 -3.95 -0.90
N GLU A 100 -20.06 -4.25 -0.53
CA GLU A 100 -21.24 -3.51 -1.03
C GLU A 100 -21.29 -2.08 -0.52
N TRP A 101 -20.96 -1.86 0.75
CA TRP A 101 -20.86 -0.53 1.32
C TRP A 101 -19.80 0.30 0.59
N GLU A 102 -18.60 -0.26 0.43
CA GLU A 102 -17.50 0.45 -0.22
C GLU A 102 -17.74 0.68 -1.71
N LEU A 103 -18.29 -0.31 -2.43
CA LEU A 103 -18.64 -0.15 -3.85
C LEU A 103 -19.63 1.01 -4.05
N SER A 104 -20.67 1.09 -3.19
CA SER A 104 -21.63 2.19 -3.22
C SER A 104 -20.98 3.54 -2.98
N ARG A 105 -20.03 3.60 -2.03
CA ARG A 105 -19.30 4.81 -1.69
C ARG A 105 -18.42 5.30 -2.85
N VAL A 106 -17.60 4.43 -3.43
CA VAL A 106 -16.70 4.82 -4.52
C VAL A 106 -17.43 5.12 -5.83
N GLN A 107 -18.56 4.46 -6.10
CA GLN A 107 -19.41 4.77 -7.26
C GLN A 107 -20.10 6.13 -7.17
N SER A 108 -20.22 6.72 -5.98
CA SER A 108 -20.77 8.06 -5.77
C SER A 108 -19.74 9.18 -5.94
N GLN A 109 -18.52 8.85 -6.26
CA GLN A 109 -17.37 9.76 -6.35
C GLN A 109 -16.76 9.72 -7.76
N PRO A 110 -15.93 10.71 -8.13
CA PRO A 110 -15.07 10.62 -9.30
C PRO A 110 -14.18 9.37 -9.22
N ALA A 111 -13.96 8.70 -10.35
CA ALA A 111 -13.00 7.60 -10.38
C ALA A 111 -11.58 8.10 -10.08
N SER A 112 -10.80 7.29 -9.41
CA SER A 112 -9.39 7.55 -9.14
C SER A 112 -8.55 6.31 -9.48
N ARG A 113 -7.27 6.53 -9.76
CA ARG A 113 -6.26 5.50 -9.97
C ARG A 113 -5.08 5.67 -9.01
N ASP A 114 -5.26 6.52 -7.98
CA ASP A 114 -4.30 6.65 -6.88
C ASP A 114 -4.06 5.31 -6.17
N TRP A 115 -2.95 5.18 -5.49
CA TRP A 115 -2.50 3.96 -4.83
C TRP A 115 -3.52 3.36 -3.85
N ASP A 116 -4.26 4.19 -3.15
CA ASP A 116 -5.27 3.79 -2.17
C ASP A 116 -6.50 3.18 -2.85
N PHE A 117 -6.95 3.75 -3.99
CA PHE A 117 -7.95 3.14 -4.85
C PHE A 117 -7.40 1.90 -5.55
N GLY A 118 -6.14 1.91 -5.98
CA GLY A 118 -5.47 0.73 -6.52
C GLY A 118 -5.49 -0.45 -5.55
N THR A 119 -5.27 -0.20 -4.27
CA THR A 119 -5.36 -1.24 -3.22
C THR A 119 -6.79 -1.76 -3.05
N LEU A 120 -7.79 -0.87 -3.07
CA LEU A 120 -9.21 -1.28 -3.08
C LEU A 120 -9.53 -2.16 -4.29
N ASP A 121 -9.08 -1.76 -5.48
CA ASP A 121 -9.34 -2.48 -6.74
C ASP A 121 -8.76 -3.89 -6.71
N ILE A 122 -7.58 -4.09 -6.10
CA ILE A 122 -7.03 -5.43 -5.85
C ILE A 122 -7.98 -6.24 -4.95
N GLY A 123 -8.48 -5.64 -3.88
CA GLY A 123 -9.49 -6.25 -2.99
C GLY A 123 -10.80 -6.56 -3.71
N PHE A 124 -11.25 -5.67 -4.59
CA PHE A 124 -12.45 -5.90 -5.41
C PHE A 124 -12.28 -7.04 -6.42
N MET A 125 -11.10 -7.20 -7.03
CA MET A 125 -10.83 -8.36 -7.88
C MET A 125 -10.89 -9.66 -7.07
N ALA A 126 -10.33 -9.69 -5.85
CA ALA A 126 -10.44 -10.82 -4.95
C ALA A 126 -11.91 -11.10 -4.55
N ALA A 127 -12.65 -10.06 -4.14
CA ALA A 127 -14.07 -10.18 -3.80
C ALA A 127 -14.91 -10.66 -4.98
N SER A 128 -14.64 -10.19 -6.20
CA SER A 128 -15.35 -10.63 -7.41
C SER A 128 -15.25 -12.15 -7.62
N ARG A 129 -14.05 -12.71 -7.44
CA ARG A 129 -13.81 -14.16 -7.55
C ARG A 129 -14.49 -14.94 -6.42
N THR A 130 -14.22 -14.56 -5.18
CA THR A 130 -14.68 -15.27 -3.97
C THR A 130 -16.20 -15.25 -3.83
N LEU A 131 -16.85 -14.12 -4.16
CA LEU A 131 -18.30 -13.96 -4.05
C LEU A 131 -19.04 -14.41 -5.30
N GLY A 132 -18.34 -14.68 -6.42
CA GLY A 132 -18.96 -14.94 -7.72
C GLY A 132 -19.76 -13.74 -8.24
N ASP A 133 -19.38 -12.53 -7.88
CA ASP A 133 -20.12 -11.31 -8.19
C ASP A 133 -19.31 -10.39 -9.12
N PRO A 134 -19.67 -10.28 -10.40
CA PRO A 134 -18.93 -9.51 -11.38
C PRO A 134 -19.08 -7.99 -11.23
N ARG A 135 -19.89 -7.48 -10.29
CA ARG A 135 -20.04 -6.03 -10.08
C ARG A 135 -18.69 -5.38 -9.72
N TYR A 136 -17.90 -6.05 -8.89
CA TYR A 136 -16.60 -5.55 -8.43
C TYR A 136 -15.56 -5.51 -9.56
N SER A 137 -15.38 -6.60 -10.30
CA SER A 137 -14.42 -6.62 -11.42
C SER A 137 -14.84 -5.70 -12.57
N ARG A 138 -16.15 -5.51 -12.81
CA ARG A 138 -16.64 -4.52 -13.77
C ARG A 138 -16.32 -3.09 -13.36
N TYR A 139 -16.45 -2.77 -12.07
CA TYR A 139 -16.03 -1.46 -11.56
C TYR A 139 -14.54 -1.21 -11.85
N VAL A 140 -13.68 -2.16 -11.51
CA VAL A 140 -12.22 -2.06 -11.78
C VAL A 140 -11.93 -1.88 -13.28
N ALA A 141 -12.62 -2.63 -14.14
CA ALA A 141 -12.47 -2.49 -15.60
C ALA A 141 -12.93 -1.11 -16.10
N GLN A 142 -14.05 -0.58 -15.58
CA GLN A 142 -14.54 0.77 -15.93
C GLN A 142 -13.55 1.87 -15.54
N VAL A 143 -12.90 1.75 -14.36
CA VAL A 143 -11.82 2.66 -13.97
C VAL A 143 -10.67 2.57 -14.97
N GLY A 144 -10.23 1.37 -15.34
CA GLY A 144 -9.18 1.18 -16.35
C GLY A 144 -9.54 1.79 -17.71
N GLU A 145 -10.76 1.60 -18.18
CA GLU A 145 -11.26 2.18 -19.44
C GLU A 145 -11.29 3.70 -19.38
N GLN A 146 -11.75 4.29 -18.27
CA GLN A 146 -11.82 5.74 -18.09
C GLN A 146 -10.44 6.40 -18.19
N PHE A 147 -9.41 5.76 -17.63
CA PHE A 147 -8.03 6.27 -17.68
C PHE A 147 -7.23 5.73 -18.89
N GLY A 148 -7.85 4.95 -19.77
CA GLY A 148 -7.18 4.34 -20.93
C GLY A 148 -6.01 3.43 -20.50
N TRP A 149 -6.15 2.79 -19.32
CA TRP A 149 -5.17 1.86 -18.72
C TRP A 149 -3.78 2.48 -18.49
N LYS A 150 -3.74 3.82 -18.34
CA LYS A 150 -2.52 4.58 -18.08
C LYS A 150 -2.40 4.85 -16.59
N LEU A 151 -1.24 4.53 -16.02
CA LEU A 151 -0.91 4.85 -14.64
C LEU A 151 -0.73 6.36 -14.47
N GLU A 152 -0.74 6.82 -13.23
CA GLU A 152 -0.26 8.15 -12.89
C GLU A 152 1.25 8.26 -13.11
N ARG A 153 1.75 9.50 -13.02
CA ARG A 153 3.19 9.79 -13.02
C ARG A 153 3.45 10.79 -11.91
N THR A 154 3.48 10.29 -10.70
CA THR A 154 3.70 11.09 -9.49
C THR A 154 5.18 11.13 -9.12
N MET A 155 5.49 11.85 -8.03
CA MET A 155 6.82 11.83 -7.44
C MET A 155 7.09 10.54 -6.62
N TYR A 156 6.09 9.68 -6.45
CA TYR A 156 6.14 8.39 -5.77
C TYR A 156 5.91 7.25 -6.77
N PRO A 157 6.91 6.90 -7.59
CA PRO A 157 6.69 6.02 -8.74
C PRO A 157 6.20 4.62 -8.37
N ALA A 158 6.50 4.12 -7.15
CA ALA A 158 5.96 2.83 -6.71
C ALA A 158 4.44 2.89 -6.53
N ASN A 159 3.91 4.00 -5.97
CA ASN A 159 2.47 4.17 -5.75
C ASN A 159 1.69 4.10 -7.07
N ASP A 160 2.24 4.67 -8.15
CA ASP A 160 1.60 4.66 -9.46
C ASP A 160 1.33 3.25 -9.99
N PHE A 161 2.10 2.25 -9.54
CA PHE A 161 1.94 0.85 -9.95
C PHE A 161 0.92 0.06 -9.11
N ALA A 162 0.40 0.60 -8.03
CA ALA A 162 -0.53 -0.15 -7.17
C ALA A 162 -1.74 -0.67 -7.97
N ILE A 163 -2.39 0.17 -8.75
CA ILE A 163 -3.58 -0.18 -9.53
C ILE A 163 -3.26 -1.14 -10.69
N ALA A 164 -2.01 -1.15 -11.18
CA ALA A 164 -1.59 -2.06 -12.24
C ALA A 164 -1.80 -3.53 -11.87
N GLN A 165 -1.68 -3.87 -10.58
CA GLN A 165 -1.92 -5.23 -10.11
C GLN A 165 -3.36 -5.69 -10.43
N ALA A 166 -4.36 -4.85 -10.17
CA ALA A 166 -5.77 -5.15 -10.47
C ALA A 166 -6.03 -5.16 -11.99
N TRP A 167 -5.43 -4.25 -12.74
CA TRP A 167 -5.62 -4.17 -14.19
C TRP A 167 -4.97 -5.34 -14.95
N ILE A 168 -3.85 -5.88 -14.46
CA ILE A 168 -3.26 -7.12 -14.99
C ILE A 168 -4.21 -8.30 -14.75
N GLU A 169 -4.92 -8.35 -13.62
CA GLU A 169 -5.94 -9.38 -13.38
C GLU A 169 -7.13 -9.26 -14.35
N VAL A 170 -7.55 -8.04 -14.70
CA VAL A 170 -8.56 -7.83 -15.77
C VAL A 170 -8.03 -8.34 -17.11
N TYR A 171 -6.78 -8.04 -17.46
CA TYR A 171 -6.13 -8.54 -18.67
C TYR A 171 -6.09 -10.07 -18.72
N ARG A 172 -5.76 -10.75 -17.61
CA ARG A 172 -5.74 -12.23 -17.56
C ARG A 172 -7.08 -12.86 -17.96
N SER A 173 -8.19 -12.15 -17.74
CA SER A 173 -9.52 -12.63 -18.10
C SER A 173 -9.92 -12.29 -19.54
N SER A 174 -9.47 -11.15 -20.05
CA SER A 174 -9.90 -10.61 -21.36
C SER A 174 -8.92 -10.88 -22.50
N HIS A 175 -7.64 -11.02 -22.19
CA HIS A 175 -6.50 -11.09 -23.14
C HIS A 175 -6.49 -9.90 -24.13
N ASN A 176 -6.98 -8.73 -23.71
CA ASN A 176 -6.99 -7.53 -24.54
C ASN A 176 -5.69 -6.74 -24.38
N GLU A 177 -4.82 -6.78 -25.38
CA GLU A 177 -3.51 -6.12 -25.40
C GLU A 177 -3.61 -4.59 -25.16
N GLY A 178 -4.75 -3.96 -25.48
CA GLY A 178 -5.00 -2.55 -25.20
C GLY A 178 -4.99 -2.22 -23.72
N GLN A 179 -5.25 -3.19 -22.84
CA GLN A 179 -5.28 -3.02 -21.39
C GLN A 179 -3.88 -3.07 -20.76
N ILE A 180 -2.97 -3.86 -21.34
CA ILE A 180 -1.64 -4.08 -20.78
C ILE A 180 -0.55 -3.23 -21.45
N ALA A 181 -0.69 -2.90 -22.72
CA ALA A 181 0.31 -2.15 -23.46
C ALA A 181 0.67 -0.77 -22.86
N PRO A 182 -0.26 0.02 -22.30
CA PRO A 182 0.09 1.26 -21.61
C PRO A 182 0.88 1.00 -20.32
N LEU A 183 0.52 -0.03 -19.53
CA LEU A 183 1.20 -0.42 -18.31
C LEU A 183 2.63 -0.87 -18.61
N ARG A 184 2.78 -1.74 -19.61
CA ARG A 184 4.08 -2.25 -20.05
C ARG A 184 5.02 -1.10 -20.39
N ARG A 185 4.60 -0.15 -21.22
CA ARG A 185 5.44 1.01 -21.58
C ARG A 185 5.87 1.83 -20.37
N GLN A 186 4.97 2.06 -19.40
CA GLN A 186 5.32 2.83 -18.21
C GLN A 186 6.27 2.07 -17.29
N TYR A 187 6.15 0.74 -17.24
CA TYR A 187 7.09 -0.12 -16.50
C TYR A 187 8.46 -0.18 -17.20
N ASP A 188 8.48 -0.27 -18.54
CA ASP A 188 9.71 -0.19 -19.34
C ASP A 188 10.44 1.14 -19.12
N ASP A 189 9.71 2.27 -19.07
CA ASP A 189 10.25 3.58 -18.75
C ASP A 189 10.88 3.59 -17.34
N ALA A 190 10.21 2.98 -16.33
CA ALA A 190 10.73 2.91 -14.97
C ALA A 190 12.01 2.06 -14.89
N VAL A 191 12.04 0.91 -15.54
CA VAL A 191 13.23 0.04 -15.64
C VAL A 191 14.39 0.78 -16.30
N ALA A 192 14.13 1.51 -17.38
CA ALA A 192 15.17 2.27 -18.10
C ALA A 192 15.76 3.40 -17.27
N LEU A 193 14.91 4.16 -16.53
CA LEU A 193 15.34 5.30 -15.72
C LEU A 193 16.23 4.91 -14.53
N LEU A 194 16.14 3.66 -14.05
CA LEU A 194 16.86 3.23 -12.86
C LEU A 194 18.29 2.77 -13.12
N ASN A 195 18.64 2.52 -14.36
CA ASN A 195 20.03 2.24 -14.71
C ASN A 195 20.97 3.45 -14.46
N ASP A 196 20.40 4.64 -14.22
CA ASP A 196 21.12 5.91 -14.04
C ASP A 196 21.05 6.50 -12.61
N LYS A 197 20.38 5.83 -11.62
CA LYS A 197 20.17 6.43 -10.30
C LYS A 197 21.02 5.79 -9.20
N GLU A 198 21.67 6.65 -8.39
CA GLU A 198 22.41 6.26 -7.19
C GLU A 198 21.51 5.83 -6.00
N LYS A 199 20.21 6.11 -6.06
CA LYS A 199 19.25 5.82 -4.97
C LYS A 199 18.14 4.90 -5.44
N PRO A 200 17.66 3.97 -4.57
CA PRO A 200 16.55 3.10 -4.91
C PRO A 200 15.29 3.93 -5.20
N ALA A 201 14.50 3.48 -6.17
CA ALA A 201 13.21 4.12 -6.47
C ALA A 201 12.19 3.84 -5.35
N TRP A 202 12.31 2.72 -4.66
CA TRP A 202 11.42 2.30 -3.59
C TRP A 202 12.08 2.54 -2.23
N TRP A 203 12.12 3.78 -1.79
CA TRP A 203 12.85 4.22 -0.59
C TRP A 203 12.03 4.13 0.71
N TRP A 204 10.78 3.62 0.66
CA TRP A 204 9.91 3.43 1.82
C TRP A 204 9.24 2.05 1.79
N CYS A 205 8.89 1.50 2.95
CA CYS A 205 8.42 0.13 3.07
C CYS A 205 7.11 -0.15 2.34
N ASP A 206 6.19 0.82 2.27
CA ASP A 206 4.91 0.67 1.56
C ASP A 206 5.10 0.40 0.07
N ALA A 207 6.20 0.90 -0.52
CA ALA A 207 6.55 0.65 -1.91
C ALA A 207 6.66 -0.85 -2.24
N LEU A 208 7.01 -1.67 -1.24
CA LEU A 208 7.16 -3.12 -1.37
C LEU A 208 5.82 -3.86 -1.57
N PHE A 209 4.68 -3.18 -1.38
CA PHE A 209 3.38 -3.67 -1.84
C PHE A 209 3.00 -3.08 -3.20
N MET A 210 3.25 -1.79 -3.39
CA MET A 210 2.69 -1.01 -4.49
C MET A 210 3.19 -1.48 -5.86
N ALA A 211 4.52 -1.62 -6.02
CA ALA A 211 5.14 -1.87 -7.32
C ALA A 211 5.56 -3.33 -7.58
N PRO A 212 6.12 -4.09 -6.61
CA PRO A 212 6.74 -5.39 -6.91
C PRO A 212 5.79 -6.39 -7.56
N ALA A 213 4.60 -6.57 -7.00
CA ALA A 213 3.63 -7.53 -7.50
C ALA A 213 3.10 -7.19 -8.90
N ALA A 214 3.06 -5.90 -9.27
CA ALA A 214 2.75 -5.49 -10.64
C ALA A 214 3.85 -5.93 -11.61
N GLY A 215 5.13 -5.78 -11.20
CA GLY A 215 6.28 -6.20 -12.02
C GLY A 215 6.34 -7.70 -12.23
N THR A 216 6.20 -8.49 -11.16
CA THR A 216 6.23 -9.96 -11.27
C THR A 216 5.00 -10.49 -12.03
N ALA A 217 3.83 -9.90 -11.85
CA ALA A 217 2.65 -10.23 -12.64
C ALA A 217 2.81 -9.85 -14.13
N LEU A 218 3.49 -8.75 -14.42
CA LEU A 218 3.79 -8.35 -15.79
C LEU A 218 4.79 -9.33 -16.45
N SER A 219 5.83 -9.77 -15.71
CA SER A 219 6.72 -10.84 -16.15
C SER A 219 5.95 -12.12 -16.51
N GLU A 220 5.04 -12.55 -15.65
CA GLU A 220 4.23 -13.75 -15.83
C GLU A 220 3.39 -13.67 -17.12
N VAL A 221 2.67 -12.59 -17.35
CA VAL A 221 1.75 -12.49 -18.50
C VAL A 221 2.44 -12.15 -19.82
N THR A 222 3.65 -11.59 -19.79
CA THR A 222 4.43 -11.25 -21.01
C THR A 222 5.53 -12.22 -21.33
N GLY A 223 5.97 -13.03 -20.36
CA GLY A 223 7.16 -13.89 -20.48
C GLY A 223 8.49 -13.12 -20.43
N ASP A 224 8.47 -11.83 -20.06
CA ASP A 224 9.67 -10.98 -20.01
C ASP A 224 10.23 -10.90 -18.58
N ASN A 225 11.28 -11.64 -18.29
CA ASN A 225 11.91 -11.70 -16.97
C ASN A 225 12.67 -10.43 -16.56
N THR A 226 12.78 -9.43 -17.43
CA THR A 226 13.40 -8.14 -17.08
C THR A 226 12.71 -7.49 -15.90
N TYR A 227 11.38 -7.64 -15.79
CA TYR A 227 10.61 -7.07 -14.69
C TYR A 227 10.89 -7.78 -13.36
N ASN A 228 11.07 -9.10 -13.34
CA ASN A 228 11.47 -9.83 -12.13
C ASN A 228 12.84 -9.39 -11.65
N ALA A 229 13.82 -9.24 -12.54
CA ALA A 229 15.15 -8.75 -12.19
C ALA A 229 15.13 -7.32 -11.66
N TYR A 230 14.27 -6.46 -12.20
CA TYR A 230 14.04 -5.11 -11.70
C TYR A 230 13.45 -5.12 -10.29
N VAL A 231 12.40 -5.92 -10.07
CA VAL A 231 11.76 -6.08 -8.77
C VAL A 231 12.76 -6.55 -7.71
N ASP A 232 13.53 -7.58 -8.00
CA ASP A 232 14.52 -8.13 -7.07
C ASP A 232 15.57 -7.08 -6.65
N ARG A 233 16.08 -6.32 -7.62
CA ARG A 233 17.05 -5.25 -7.35
C ARG A 233 16.48 -4.19 -6.43
N GLU A 234 15.31 -3.62 -6.77
CA GLU A 234 14.73 -2.52 -5.99
C GLU A 234 14.26 -2.99 -4.61
N TRP A 235 13.71 -4.21 -4.52
CA TRP A 235 13.37 -4.84 -3.24
C TRP A 235 14.61 -4.98 -2.36
N GLY A 236 15.69 -5.57 -2.90
CA GLY A 236 16.93 -5.79 -2.14
C GLY A 236 17.58 -4.51 -1.65
N GLU A 237 17.57 -3.43 -2.44
CA GLU A 237 18.08 -2.13 -2.01
C GLU A 237 17.22 -1.51 -0.89
N THR A 238 15.90 -1.64 -0.96
CA THR A 238 14.98 -1.18 0.08
C THR A 238 15.15 -1.99 1.37
N GLU A 239 15.16 -3.30 1.27
CA GLU A 239 15.33 -4.22 2.39
C GLU A 239 16.66 -3.98 3.12
N LYS A 240 17.75 -3.82 2.39
CA LYS A 240 19.09 -3.54 2.94
C LYS A 240 19.11 -2.31 3.85
N VAL A 241 18.28 -1.31 3.58
CA VAL A 241 18.19 -0.08 4.35
C VAL A 241 17.18 -0.17 5.49
N LEU A 242 16.02 -0.76 5.24
CA LEU A 242 14.86 -0.64 6.12
C LEU A 242 14.59 -1.86 7.01
N TYR A 243 15.10 -3.03 6.66
CA TYR A 243 14.86 -4.26 7.42
C TYR A 243 15.76 -4.35 8.66
N ASP A 244 15.13 -4.37 9.84
CA ASP A 244 15.82 -4.64 11.10
C ASP A 244 15.90 -6.16 11.34
N LYS A 245 17.08 -6.73 11.14
CA LYS A 245 17.34 -8.17 11.28
C LYS A 245 17.21 -8.71 12.71
N GLN A 246 17.15 -7.85 13.72
CA GLN A 246 16.97 -8.27 15.12
C GLN A 246 15.50 -8.30 15.52
N LYS A 247 14.71 -7.38 14.94
CA LYS A 247 13.27 -7.25 15.19
C LYS A 247 12.42 -7.91 14.11
N HIS A 248 13.01 -8.35 12.99
CA HIS A 248 12.33 -8.91 11.82
C HIS A 248 11.17 -8.04 11.31
N LEU A 249 11.37 -6.72 11.38
CA LEU A 249 10.40 -5.69 10.99
C LEU A 249 11.06 -4.63 10.11
N PHE A 250 10.25 -3.92 9.33
CA PHE A 250 10.71 -2.81 8.49
C PHE A 250 10.42 -1.46 9.14
N SER A 251 11.43 -0.58 9.16
CA SER A 251 11.21 0.84 9.37
C SER A 251 10.48 1.44 8.17
N ARG A 252 9.68 2.51 8.38
CA ARG A 252 8.92 3.13 7.29
C ARG A 252 9.82 3.63 6.17
N ASP A 253 10.86 4.38 6.50
CA ASP A 253 11.92 4.86 5.62
C ASP A 253 13.18 5.20 6.43
N ALA A 254 14.24 5.64 5.76
CA ALA A 254 15.52 5.93 6.42
C ALA A 254 15.42 7.01 7.51
N SER A 255 14.42 7.90 7.47
CA SER A 255 14.22 8.91 8.51
C SER A 255 13.66 8.36 9.82
N TYR A 256 13.21 7.09 9.82
CA TYR A 256 12.66 6.40 10.99
C TYR A 256 13.63 5.45 11.67
N LEU A 257 14.83 5.22 11.12
CA LEU A 257 15.80 4.25 11.67
C LEU A 257 16.22 4.54 13.11
N ASP A 258 16.28 5.82 13.48
CA ASP A 258 16.68 6.28 14.81
C ASP A 258 15.53 6.92 15.60
N LYS A 259 14.28 6.83 15.12
CA LYS A 259 13.12 7.33 15.85
C LYS A 259 12.58 6.27 16.80
N HIS A 260 12.08 6.73 17.93
CA HIS A 260 11.60 5.86 19.02
C HIS A 260 10.17 6.23 19.43
N GLU A 261 9.44 5.23 19.89
CA GLU A 261 8.13 5.36 20.54
C GLU A 261 8.25 5.93 21.96
N LYS A 262 7.12 6.19 22.61
CA LYS A 262 7.08 6.73 23.97
C LYS A 262 7.72 5.80 25.01
N ASN A 263 7.64 4.50 24.79
CA ASN A 263 8.25 3.49 25.67
C ASN A 263 9.76 3.30 25.44
N GLY A 264 10.35 4.00 24.46
CA GLY A 264 11.77 3.92 24.10
C GLY A 264 12.13 2.86 23.05
N GLU A 265 11.19 2.02 22.59
CA GLU A 265 11.40 1.09 21.49
C GLU A 265 11.45 1.83 20.14
N LYS A 266 12.09 1.23 19.12
CA LYS A 266 12.08 1.76 17.75
C LYS A 266 10.66 1.80 17.18
N ILE A 267 10.39 2.76 16.31
CA ILE A 267 9.10 2.86 15.62
C ILE A 267 9.03 1.82 14.50
N PHE A 268 8.14 0.83 14.68
CA PHE A 268 7.71 -0.08 13.62
C PHE A 268 6.20 0.01 13.46
N TRP A 269 5.80 0.63 12.36
CA TRP A 269 4.41 0.90 12.06
C TRP A 269 3.70 -0.35 11.52
N SER A 270 2.54 -0.71 12.10
CA SER A 270 1.85 -1.96 11.75
C SER A 270 1.40 -1.99 10.31
N ARG A 271 0.74 -0.94 9.80
CA ARG A 271 0.35 -0.87 8.39
C ARG A 271 1.56 -0.93 7.45
N GLY A 272 2.67 -0.25 7.77
CA GLY A 272 3.91 -0.33 6.99
C GLY A 272 4.41 -1.76 6.85
N ASN A 273 4.46 -2.50 7.95
CA ASN A 273 4.85 -3.92 7.96
C ASN A 273 3.78 -4.81 7.32
N GLY A 274 2.51 -4.46 7.44
CA GLY A 274 1.41 -5.11 6.74
C GLY A 274 1.55 -5.02 5.22
N TRP A 275 1.90 -3.84 4.70
CA TRP A 275 2.22 -3.66 3.29
C TRP A 275 3.33 -4.60 2.83
N VAL A 276 4.43 -4.68 3.58
CA VAL A 276 5.58 -5.53 3.22
C VAL A 276 5.16 -7.01 3.17
N MET A 277 4.49 -7.52 4.20
CA MET A 277 4.07 -8.91 4.23
C MET A 277 3.09 -9.25 3.10
N ALA A 278 2.12 -8.37 2.84
CA ALA A 278 1.21 -8.52 1.71
C ALA A 278 1.95 -8.46 0.36
N GLY A 279 2.96 -7.58 0.23
CA GLY A 279 3.83 -7.51 -0.94
C GLY A 279 4.59 -8.80 -1.19
N ILE A 280 5.19 -9.40 -0.14
CA ILE A 280 5.91 -10.67 -0.21
C ILE A 280 5.02 -11.77 -0.80
N VAL A 281 3.82 -11.97 -0.25
CA VAL A 281 2.95 -13.05 -0.70
C VAL A 281 2.41 -12.81 -2.11
N ARG A 282 2.18 -11.56 -2.49
CA ARG A 282 1.76 -11.21 -3.87
C ARG A 282 2.88 -11.43 -4.89
N VAL A 283 4.13 -11.14 -4.54
CA VAL A 283 5.31 -11.49 -5.36
C VAL A 283 5.42 -13.01 -5.49
N LEU A 284 5.35 -13.74 -4.39
CA LEU A 284 5.40 -15.20 -4.38
C LEU A 284 4.26 -15.85 -5.17
N ALA A 285 3.10 -15.21 -5.25
CA ALA A 285 1.95 -15.73 -6.01
C ALA A 285 2.18 -15.74 -7.53
N THR A 286 3.08 -14.89 -8.04
CA THR A 286 3.33 -14.74 -9.48
C THR A 286 4.72 -15.22 -9.92
N LEU A 287 5.68 -15.38 -9.00
CA LEU A 287 6.96 -15.99 -9.30
C LEU A 287 6.80 -17.49 -9.59
N PRO A 288 7.44 -18.04 -10.64
CA PRO A 288 7.50 -19.47 -10.88
C PRO A 288 7.96 -20.26 -9.65
N GLN A 289 7.50 -21.52 -9.51
CA GLN A 289 7.85 -22.35 -8.33
C GLN A 289 9.34 -22.65 -8.20
N ASP A 290 10.05 -22.71 -9.32
CA ASP A 290 11.50 -22.95 -9.44
C ASP A 290 12.31 -21.65 -9.59
N ASP A 291 11.69 -20.48 -9.46
CA ASP A 291 12.39 -19.20 -9.55
C ASP A 291 13.43 -19.06 -8.43
N PRO A 292 14.69 -18.71 -8.75
CA PRO A 292 15.76 -18.60 -7.76
C PRO A 292 15.54 -17.53 -6.70
N LEU A 293 14.63 -16.59 -6.90
CA LEU A 293 14.30 -15.53 -5.95
C LEU A 293 13.35 -16.02 -4.83
N ARG A 294 12.54 -17.06 -5.09
CA ARG A 294 11.54 -17.55 -4.13
C ARG A 294 12.09 -17.87 -2.74
N PRO A 295 13.26 -18.56 -2.58
CA PRO A 295 13.78 -18.89 -1.25
C PRO A 295 14.01 -17.68 -0.37
N HIS A 296 14.43 -16.54 -0.94
CA HIS A 296 14.61 -15.29 -0.23
C HIS A 296 13.27 -14.76 0.34
N TYR A 297 12.26 -14.60 -0.53
CA TYR A 297 10.95 -14.11 -0.11
C TYR A 297 10.26 -15.06 0.89
N VAL A 298 10.43 -16.38 0.75
CA VAL A 298 9.90 -17.36 1.71
C VAL A 298 10.59 -17.23 3.06
N ALA A 299 11.91 -17.03 3.10
CA ALA A 299 12.63 -16.82 4.36
C ALA A 299 12.17 -15.55 5.05
N LEU A 300 12.07 -14.44 4.32
CA LEU A 300 11.60 -13.16 4.84
C LEU A 300 10.15 -13.24 5.37
N LEU A 301 9.25 -13.93 4.63
CA LEU A 301 7.89 -14.19 5.11
C LEU A 301 7.88 -14.91 6.47
N LYS A 302 8.71 -15.95 6.63
CA LYS A 302 8.79 -16.74 7.86
C LYS A 302 9.31 -15.93 9.05
N GLU A 303 10.36 -15.14 8.83
CA GLU A 303 10.94 -14.27 9.87
C GLU A 303 9.92 -13.23 10.34
N MET A 304 9.29 -12.51 9.41
CA MET A 304 8.28 -11.51 9.73
C MET A 304 7.02 -12.14 10.35
N ALA A 305 6.56 -13.30 9.86
CA ALA A 305 5.38 -13.99 10.40
C ALA A 305 5.58 -14.38 11.87
N GLN A 306 6.77 -14.87 12.24
CA GLN A 306 7.10 -15.21 13.60
C GLN A 306 7.02 -13.99 14.53
N GLU A 307 7.63 -12.88 14.13
CA GLU A 307 7.63 -11.66 14.93
C GLU A 307 6.22 -11.08 15.04
N VAL A 308 5.54 -10.90 13.92
CA VAL A 308 4.18 -10.33 13.88
C VAL A 308 3.21 -11.18 14.71
N ALA A 309 3.26 -12.50 14.63
CA ALA A 309 2.39 -13.36 15.45
C ALA A 309 2.61 -13.14 16.96
N SER A 310 3.86 -12.89 17.39
CA SER A 310 4.18 -12.63 18.80
C SER A 310 3.63 -11.30 19.31
N LEU A 311 3.38 -10.35 18.41
CA LEU A 311 2.92 -8.99 18.70
C LEU A 311 1.39 -8.81 18.62
N GLN A 312 0.64 -9.90 18.38
CA GLN A 312 -0.82 -9.85 18.27
C GLN A 312 -1.48 -9.48 19.61
N GLY A 313 -2.35 -8.46 19.57
CA GLY A 313 -3.12 -8.03 20.74
C GLY A 313 -4.11 -9.07 21.26
N SER A 314 -4.61 -8.89 22.50
CA SER A 314 -5.58 -9.79 23.12
C SER A 314 -6.92 -9.84 22.38
N ASP A 315 -7.28 -8.79 21.65
CA ASP A 315 -8.45 -8.67 20.78
C ASP A 315 -8.25 -9.26 19.37
N GLY A 316 -7.06 -9.81 19.09
CA GLY A 316 -6.71 -10.38 17.79
C GLY A 316 -6.10 -9.42 16.81
N LEU A 317 -6.01 -8.13 17.11
CA LEU A 317 -5.53 -7.10 16.20
C LEU A 317 -4.21 -6.50 16.67
N TRP A 318 -3.51 -5.85 15.76
CA TRP A 318 -2.26 -5.15 16.04
C TRP A 318 -2.52 -3.65 16.20
N ARG A 319 -1.72 -3.01 17.03
CA ARG A 319 -1.77 -1.56 17.25
C ARG A 319 -0.92 -0.82 16.22
N PRO A 320 -1.17 0.47 15.97
CA PRO A 320 -0.37 1.27 15.03
C PRO A 320 1.14 1.15 15.26
N GLY A 321 1.60 1.30 16.51
CA GLY A 321 2.98 1.04 16.92
C GLY A 321 3.14 -0.39 17.40
N LEU A 322 3.83 -1.24 16.62
CA LEU A 322 3.95 -2.67 16.90
C LEU A 322 4.66 -2.96 18.22
N LEU A 323 5.69 -2.17 18.57
CA LEU A 323 6.48 -2.36 19.79
C LEU A 323 6.04 -1.45 20.96
N ASP A 324 5.04 -0.59 20.74
CA ASP A 324 4.43 0.24 21.80
C ASP A 324 2.90 0.20 21.75
N PRO A 325 2.28 -0.99 21.85
CA PRO A 325 0.82 -1.11 21.76
C PRO A 325 0.10 -0.35 22.88
N GLY A 326 0.75 -0.07 24.01
CA GLY A 326 0.18 0.66 25.14
C GLY A 326 -0.06 2.14 24.87
N SER A 327 0.61 2.72 23.89
CA SER A 327 0.43 4.12 23.50
C SER A 327 -0.74 4.35 22.55
N TYR A 328 -1.33 3.28 21.99
CA TYR A 328 -2.38 3.36 20.96
C TYR A 328 -3.61 2.55 21.39
N PRO A 329 -4.71 3.19 21.84
CA PRO A 329 -5.90 2.49 22.30
C PRO A 329 -6.63 1.76 21.17
N GLU A 330 -6.68 2.37 19.97
CA GLU A 330 -7.36 1.79 18.81
C GLU A 330 -6.49 0.77 18.08
N PRO A 331 -7.04 -0.41 17.69
CA PRO A 331 -6.32 -1.36 16.86
C PRO A 331 -6.25 -0.86 15.41
N GLU A 332 -5.17 -1.13 14.71
CA GLU A 332 -5.00 -0.73 13.31
C GLU A 332 -5.53 -1.82 12.37
N VAL A 333 -6.76 -1.64 11.88
CA VAL A 333 -7.50 -2.65 11.10
C VAL A 333 -6.85 -2.93 9.75
N SER A 334 -6.28 -1.92 9.05
CA SER A 334 -5.67 -2.16 7.73
C SER A 334 -4.40 -3.01 7.82
N GLY A 335 -3.48 -2.71 8.73
CA GLY A 335 -2.29 -3.52 8.97
C GLY A 335 -2.65 -4.92 9.46
N SER A 336 -3.63 -5.02 10.38
CA SER A 336 -4.14 -6.30 10.88
C SER A 336 -4.72 -7.16 9.76
N ALA A 337 -5.45 -6.57 8.82
CA ALA A 337 -6.01 -7.28 7.68
C ALA A 337 -4.91 -7.78 6.72
N PHE A 338 -3.86 -6.97 6.47
CA PHE A 338 -2.72 -7.42 5.68
C PHE A 338 -1.95 -8.55 6.35
N PHE A 339 -1.77 -8.52 7.67
CA PHE A 339 -1.14 -9.61 8.40
C PHE A 339 -1.99 -10.88 8.31
N ALA A 340 -3.31 -10.78 8.53
CA ALA A 340 -4.21 -11.92 8.38
C ALA A 340 -4.18 -12.51 6.97
N TYR A 341 -4.17 -11.66 5.93
CA TYR A 341 -4.02 -12.05 4.52
C TYR A 341 -2.72 -12.83 4.30
N ALA A 342 -1.58 -12.26 4.69
CA ALA A 342 -0.28 -12.86 4.42
C ALA A 342 -0.07 -14.17 5.20
N LEU A 343 -0.54 -14.24 6.45
CA LEU A 343 -0.47 -15.46 7.25
C LEU A 343 -1.37 -16.56 6.68
N ALA A 344 -2.62 -16.24 6.31
CA ALA A 344 -3.54 -17.20 5.72
C ALA A 344 -2.99 -17.76 4.39
N TRP A 345 -2.48 -16.89 3.51
CA TRP A 345 -1.83 -17.28 2.26
C TRP A 345 -0.62 -18.18 2.50
N GLY A 346 0.21 -17.84 3.49
CA GLY A 346 1.40 -18.63 3.86
C GLY A 346 1.04 -20.03 4.35
N ILE A 347 -0.06 -20.18 5.09
CA ILE A 347 -0.59 -21.49 5.52
C ILE A 347 -1.08 -22.29 4.33
N ASP A 348 -1.93 -21.70 3.48
CA ASP A 348 -2.51 -22.38 2.31
C ASP A 348 -1.43 -22.91 1.36
N HIS A 349 -0.36 -22.13 1.15
CA HIS A 349 0.78 -22.49 0.32
C HIS A 349 1.85 -23.31 1.05
N ARG A 350 1.59 -23.79 2.29
CA ARG A 350 2.48 -24.63 3.11
C ARG A 350 3.86 -24.01 3.36
N MET A 351 3.94 -22.69 3.38
CA MET A 351 5.14 -21.96 3.75
C MET A 351 5.20 -21.67 5.25
N LEU A 352 4.02 -21.56 5.87
CA LEU A 352 3.84 -21.39 7.32
C LEU A 352 3.15 -22.61 7.90
N ASP A 353 3.54 -22.97 9.12
CA ASP A 353 2.96 -24.09 9.85
C ASP A 353 1.53 -23.77 10.32
N ALA A 354 0.57 -24.61 9.91
CA ALA A 354 -0.84 -24.37 10.19
C ALA A 354 -1.16 -24.42 11.70
N ASP A 355 -0.56 -25.34 12.45
CA ASP A 355 -0.82 -25.49 13.90
C ASP A 355 -0.39 -24.22 14.67
N THR A 356 0.66 -23.56 14.20
CA THR A 356 1.19 -22.33 14.80
C THR A 356 0.38 -21.10 14.40
N TYR A 357 0.06 -20.94 13.12
CA TYR A 357 -0.45 -19.66 12.61
C TYR A 357 -1.96 -19.60 12.41
N LEU A 358 -2.66 -20.74 12.27
CA LEU A 358 -4.12 -20.72 12.13
C LEU A 358 -4.84 -20.08 13.32
N PRO A 359 -4.47 -20.35 14.58
CA PRO A 359 -5.07 -19.65 15.72
C PRO A 359 -4.87 -18.13 15.70
N VAL A 360 -3.73 -17.66 15.18
CA VAL A 360 -3.44 -16.21 15.00
C VAL A 360 -4.39 -15.61 13.96
N VAL A 361 -4.57 -16.29 12.83
CA VAL A 361 -5.44 -15.86 11.73
C VAL A 361 -6.92 -15.88 12.16
N GLU A 362 -7.38 -16.92 12.83
CA GLU A 362 -8.76 -17.01 13.34
C GLU A 362 -9.08 -15.87 14.32
N LYS A 363 -8.15 -15.58 15.21
CA LYS A 363 -8.28 -14.51 16.18
C LYS A 363 -8.24 -13.12 15.49
N ALA A 364 -7.38 -12.94 14.48
CA ALA A 364 -7.34 -11.72 13.68
C ALA A 364 -8.66 -11.49 12.94
N TRP A 365 -9.20 -12.53 12.29
CA TRP A 365 -10.49 -12.44 11.61
C TRP A 365 -11.63 -12.05 12.54
N ALA A 366 -11.70 -12.66 13.72
CA ALA A 366 -12.69 -12.31 14.74
C ALA A 366 -12.56 -10.84 15.16
N GLY A 367 -11.34 -10.35 15.36
CA GLY A 367 -11.05 -8.97 15.67
C GLY A 367 -11.48 -8.02 14.54
N LEU A 368 -11.16 -8.33 13.28
CA LEU A 368 -11.56 -7.52 12.12
C LEU A 368 -13.09 -7.37 12.03
N LEU A 369 -13.84 -8.45 12.25
CA LEU A 369 -15.30 -8.43 12.21
C LEU A 369 -15.91 -7.58 13.32
N ALA A 370 -15.25 -7.45 14.48
CA ALA A 370 -15.68 -6.58 15.58
C ALA A 370 -15.64 -5.10 15.24
N HIS A 371 -14.98 -4.71 14.13
CA HIS A 371 -14.92 -3.34 13.63
C HIS A 371 -15.78 -3.08 12.39
N VAL A 372 -16.62 -4.04 11.99
CA VAL A 372 -17.63 -3.84 10.93
C VAL A 372 -18.88 -3.23 11.53
N TYR A 373 -19.33 -2.14 10.96
CA TYR A 373 -20.58 -1.47 11.33
C TYR A 373 -21.79 -2.09 10.64
N GLN A 374 -22.98 -1.78 11.16
CA GLN A 374 -24.23 -2.38 10.71
C GLN A 374 -24.55 -2.06 9.24
N ASP A 375 -24.16 -0.87 8.78
CA ASP A 375 -24.29 -0.41 7.40
C ASP A 375 -23.29 -1.04 6.41
N GLY A 376 -22.23 -1.70 6.93
CA GLY A 376 -21.14 -2.30 6.16
C GLY A 376 -19.83 -1.53 6.20
N ARG A 377 -19.77 -0.36 6.83
CA ARG A 377 -18.52 0.37 7.07
C ARG A 377 -17.53 -0.51 7.82
N LEU A 378 -16.28 -0.52 7.41
CA LEU A 378 -15.17 -1.12 8.16
C LEU A 378 -14.42 0.01 8.89
N GLY A 379 -14.47 0.02 10.21
CA GLY A 379 -13.86 1.06 11.04
C GLY A 379 -12.42 0.78 11.46
N SER A 380 -11.91 1.67 12.32
CA SER A 380 -10.56 1.60 12.94
C SER A 380 -9.42 1.43 11.92
N ILE A 381 -9.57 2.04 10.76
CA ILE A 381 -8.51 2.14 9.76
C ILE A 381 -7.81 3.48 9.99
N GLN A 382 -6.53 3.45 10.34
CA GLN A 382 -5.73 4.67 10.47
C GLN A 382 -5.73 5.45 9.15
N PRO A 383 -6.00 6.77 9.15
CA PRO A 383 -5.91 7.59 7.93
C PRO A 383 -4.57 7.48 7.23
N ILE A 384 -4.49 7.99 6.00
CA ILE A 384 -3.23 8.10 5.28
C ILE A 384 -2.20 8.81 6.16
N GLY A 385 -1.04 8.19 6.29
CA GLY A 385 0.05 8.63 7.14
C GLY A 385 1.30 7.80 6.90
N GLU A 386 2.33 8.07 7.69
CA GLU A 386 3.65 7.46 7.55
C GLU A 386 4.23 6.96 8.88
N ALA A 387 3.44 7.02 9.94
CA ALA A 387 3.82 6.60 11.28
C ALA A 387 2.59 6.21 12.10
N PRO A 388 2.76 5.51 13.24
CA PRO A 388 1.71 5.31 14.23
C PRO A 388 1.06 6.64 14.65
N ALA A 389 -0.27 6.68 14.72
CA ALA A 389 -1.04 7.85 15.14
C ALA A 389 -2.39 7.44 15.72
N ASP A 390 -3.00 8.33 16.48
CA ASP A 390 -4.37 8.19 16.98
C ASP A 390 -5.40 8.55 15.90
N TYR A 391 -6.56 7.89 15.95
CA TYR A 391 -7.69 8.15 15.05
C TYR A 391 -9.01 7.69 15.69
N LYS A 392 -10.14 7.97 15.04
CA LYS A 392 -11.46 7.63 15.56
C LYS A 392 -11.85 6.19 15.23
N PRO A 393 -12.61 5.48 16.08
CA PRO A 393 -13.09 4.13 15.79
C PRO A 393 -13.90 4.01 14.49
N GLY A 394 -14.63 5.10 14.11
CA GLY A 394 -15.38 5.15 12.83
C GLY A 394 -14.53 5.41 11.59
N SER A 395 -13.22 5.63 11.75
CA SER A 395 -12.30 5.90 10.63
C SER A 395 -12.28 4.77 9.62
N SER A 396 -12.63 5.06 8.36
CA SER A 396 -12.72 4.09 7.27
C SER A 396 -12.03 4.64 6.03
N TYR A 397 -11.14 3.83 5.45
CA TYR A 397 -10.37 4.17 4.26
C TYR A 397 -10.32 2.98 3.29
N ASN A 398 -10.45 3.27 2.00
CA ASN A 398 -10.56 2.30 0.92
C ASN A 398 -9.43 1.25 0.88
N PHE A 399 -8.18 1.64 1.14
CA PHE A 399 -7.04 0.69 1.19
C PHE A 399 -7.18 -0.35 2.31
N GLY A 400 -7.75 0.02 3.45
CA GLY A 400 -8.03 -0.92 4.53
C GLY A 400 -9.17 -1.88 4.19
N VAL A 401 -10.19 -1.39 3.47
CA VAL A 401 -11.24 -2.26 2.91
C VAL A 401 -10.64 -3.24 1.90
N GLY A 402 -9.74 -2.78 1.02
CA GLY A 402 -9.01 -3.65 0.10
C GLY A 402 -8.26 -4.76 0.82
N ALA A 403 -7.54 -4.43 1.91
CA ALA A 403 -6.83 -5.40 2.75
C ALA A 403 -7.78 -6.42 3.40
N PHE A 404 -8.92 -5.97 3.93
CA PHE A 404 -9.94 -6.85 4.51
C PHE A 404 -10.49 -7.84 3.48
N LEU A 405 -10.77 -7.39 2.26
CA LEU A 405 -11.27 -8.25 1.19
C LEU A 405 -10.22 -9.28 0.74
N LEU A 406 -8.94 -8.91 0.72
CA LEU A 406 -7.84 -9.86 0.49
C LEU A 406 -7.77 -10.92 1.59
N ALA A 407 -7.82 -10.50 2.86
CA ALA A 407 -7.84 -11.43 4.00
C ALA A 407 -9.03 -12.39 3.91
N GLY A 408 -10.23 -11.87 3.67
CA GLY A 408 -11.43 -12.69 3.52
C GLY A 408 -11.34 -13.69 2.36
N ALA A 409 -10.75 -13.29 1.24
CA ALA A 409 -10.58 -14.18 0.09
C ALA A 409 -9.66 -15.36 0.40
N GLU A 410 -8.52 -15.12 1.07
CA GLU A 410 -7.61 -16.19 1.47
C GLU A 410 -8.20 -17.10 2.55
N LEU A 411 -8.95 -16.53 3.49
CA LEU A 411 -9.67 -17.32 4.49
C LEU A 411 -10.76 -18.21 3.88
N ASP A 412 -11.41 -17.76 2.81
CA ASP A 412 -12.37 -18.56 2.06
C ASP A 412 -11.68 -19.78 1.43
N VAL A 413 -10.54 -19.57 0.75
CA VAL A 413 -9.71 -20.65 0.21
C VAL A 413 -9.26 -21.60 1.31
N LEU A 414 -8.71 -21.07 2.40
CA LEU A 414 -8.25 -21.86 3.55
C LEU A 414 -9.39 -22.67 4.16
N SER A 415 -10.62 -22.14 4.20
CA SER A 415 -11.80 -22.86 4.72
C SER A 415 -12.20 -24.08 3.88
N GLU A 416 -11.91 -24.06 2.58
CA GLU A 416 -12.19 -25.16 1.64
C GLU A 416 -11.11 -26.26 1.73
N HIS A 417 -9.88 -25.92 2.11
CA HIS A 417 -8.74 -26.86 2.24
C HIS A 417 -8.64 -27.52 3.60
N LYS A 418 -9.68 -27.48 4.47
CA LYS A 418 -9.70 -28.09 5.80
C LYS A 418 -9.56 -29.64 5.77
N HIS A 419 -8.40 -30.10 5.39
CA HIS A 419 -7.91 -31.46 5.57
C HIS A 419 -6.49 -31.43 6.19
N TRP A 420 -6.35 -30.65 7.25
CA TRP A 420 -5.13 -30.60 8.07
C TRP A 420 -5.11 -31.75 9.07
#